data_30136cfc2798d84847997f7aa357b266
#
_entry.id   30136cfc2798d84847997f7aa357b266
#
_cell.length_a   1.000
_cell.length_b   1.000
_cell.length_c   1.000
_cell.angle_alpha   90.00
_cell.angle_beta   90.00
_cell.angle_gamma   90.00
#
_symmetry.space_group_name_H-M   'P 1'
#
loop_
_entity.id
_entity.type
_entity.pdbx_description
1 polymer ?
#
loop_
_entity_poly.entity_id
_entity_poly.type
_entity_poly.pdbx_seq_one_letter_code
_entity_poly.pdbx_strand_id
1 'polypeptide(L)'
;MSVQYKLNKELAQMLKGGVIMDVTTPEQAKIAEAAGACAVMALERIPADIRAAGGVSRMSDPKMIRGIQEAVSIPVMAKCRIGHFAEAQILQAIEIDYIDESEVLSPADDKYHIDKTKFDVPFVCGAKDLGEALRRINEGASMIRTKGEPGTGDVVQAVRHMRTVSYTHLRAHETAANL
;
A
#
# COMPACT_ATOMS: atom_id res chain seq x y z
N MET A 1 -5.84 -4.35 21.31
CA MET A 1 -6.10 -4.29 19.86
C MET A 1 -7.60 -4.15 19.66
N SER A 2 -8.02 -3.16 18.87
CA SER A 2 -9.44 -2.97 18.52
C SER A 2 -9.96 -4.12 17.65
N VAL A 3 -11.29 -4.31 17.64
CA VAL A 3 -11.94 -5.28 16.74
C VAL A 3 -11.64 -4.94 15.28
N GLN A 4 -11.67 -3.65 14.94
CA GLN A 4 -11.37 -3.17 13.59
C GLN A 4 -9.94 -3.51 13.14
N TYR A 5 -8.95 -3.37 14.02
CA TYR A 5 -7.57 -3.75 13.68
C TYR A 5 -7.44 -5.25 13.34
N LYS A 6 -8.15 -6.10 14.08
CA LYS A 6 -8.14 -7.56 13.79
C LYS A 6 -8.77 -7.84 12.43
N LEU A 7 -9.91 -7.25 12.14
CA LEU A 7 -10.60 -7.37 10.85
C LEU A 7 -9.70 -6.92 9.70
N ASN A 8 -9.09 -5.74 9.82
CA ASN A 8 -8.18 -5.20 8.79
C ASN A 8 -6.97 -6.11 8.53
N LYS A 9 -6.45 -6.74 9.59
CA LYS A 9 -5.37 -7.73 9.47
C LYS A 9 -5.83 -9.00 8.75
N GLU A 10 -7.04 -9.47 9.01
CA GLU A 10 -7.63 -10.63 8.33
C GLU A 10 -7.89 -10.33 6.86
N LEU A 11 -8.41 -9.16 6.52
CA LEU A 11 -8.56 -8.71 5.14
C LEU A 11 -7.21 -8.69 4.41
N ALA A 12 -6.14 -8.21 5.04
CA ALA A 12 -4.80 -8.22 4.46
C ALA A 12 -4.29 -9.66 4.16
N GLN A 13 -4.69 -10.67 4.96
CA GLN A 13 -4.33 -12.07 4.70
C GLN A 13 -4.96 -12.64 3.43
N MET A 14 -6.10 -12.11 2.98
CA MET A 14 -6.75 -12.55 1.73
C MET A 14 -5.90 -12.26 0.50
N LEU A 15 -4.98 -11.30 0.57
CA LEU A 15 -4.08 -10.92 -0.53
C LEU A 15 -2.79 -11.77 -0.56
N LYS A 16 -2.57 -12.61 0.45
CA LYS A 16 -1.34 -13.39 0.59
C LYS A 16 -1.15 -14.39 -0.55
N GLY A 17 0.01 -14.33 -1.17
CA GLY A 17 0.38 -15.22 -2.28
C GLY A 17 -0.27 -14.86 -3.62
N GLY A 18 -1.09 -13.82 -3.66
CA GLY A 18 -1.71 -13.31 -4.88
C GLY A 18 -0.90 -12.18 -5.53
N VAL A 19 -1.39 -11.72 -6.67
CA VAL A 19 -0.84 -10.59 -7.42
C VAL A 19 -1.80 -9.41 -7.30
N ILE A 20 -1.25 -8.24 -6.93
CA ILE A 20 -1.94 -6.95 -6.97
C ILE A 20 -1.44 -6.25 -8.24
N MET A 21 -2.34 -5.93 -9.16
CA MET A 21 -1.96 -5.34 -10.44
C MET A 21 -2.26 -3.85 -10.49
N ASP A 22 -1.27 -3.04 -10.84
CA ASP A 22 -1.46 -1.62 -11.11
C ASP A 22 -2.27 -1.44 -12.41
N VAL A 23 -3.35 -0.67 -12.36
CA VAL A 23 -4.24 -0.43 -13.50
C VAL A 23 -4.62 1.04 -13.58
N THR A 24 -4.78 1.55 -14.80
CA THR A 24 -5.13 2.94 -15.06
C THR A 24 -6.51 3.13 -15.70
N THR A 25 -7.14 2.03 -16.12
CA THR A 25 -8.48 2.06 -16.73
C THR A 25 -9.34 0.87 -16.26
N PRO A 26 -10.67 0.98 -16.35
CA PRO A 26 -11.57 -0.14 -16.07
C PRO A 26 -11.31 -1.38 -16.96
N GLU A 27 -10.89 -1.17 -18.21
CA GLU A 27 -10.57 -2.28 -19.13
C GLU A 27 -9.35 -3.06 -18.68
N GLN A 28 -8.28 -2.35 -18.23
CA GLN A 28 -7.11 -2.99 -17.66
C GLN A 28 -7.46 -3.77 -16.38
N ALA A 29 -8.34 -3.22 -15.54
CA ALA A 29 -8.80 -3.89 -14.33
C ALA A 29 -9.50 -5.23 -14.64
N LYS A 30 -10.40 -5.26 -15.64
CA LYS A 30 -11.05 -6.49 -16.09
C LYS A 30 -10.05 -7.52 -16.63
N ILE A 31 -9.03 -7.07 -17.36
CA ILE A 31 -7.96 -7.97 -17.86
C ILE A 31 -7.17 -8.56 -16.67
N ALA A 32 -6.83 -7.73 -15.69
CA ALA A 32 -6.12 -8.17 -14.50
C ALA A 32 -6.92 -9.20 -13.69
N GLU A 33 -8.22 -8.95 -13.48
CA GLU A 33 -9.13 -9.88 -12.80
C GLU A 33 -9.24 -11.21 -13.58
N ALA A 34 -9.46 -11.15 -14.88
CA ALA A 34 -9.54 -12.34 -15.74
C ALA A 34 -8.23 -13.14 -15.76
N ALA A 35 -7.09 -12.49 -15.58
CA ALA A 35 -5.78 -13.13 -15.45
C ALA A 35 -5.50 -13.71 -14.06
N GLY A 36 -6.40 -13.53 -13.08
CA GLY A 36 -6.28 -14.09 -11.74
C GLY A 36 -5.61 -13.19 -10.72
N ALA A 37 -5.55 -11.88 -10.94
CA ALA A 37 -5.13 -10.94 -9.91
C ALA A 37 -6.07 -11.03 -8.69
N CYS A 38 -5.51 -10.95 -7.48
CA CYS A 38 -6.31 -10.98 -6.25
C CYS A 38 -6.83 -9.59 -5.84
N ALA A 39 -6.25 -8.53 -6.39
CA ALA A 39 -6.66 -7.14 -6.22
C ALA A 39 -6.07 -6.29 -7.34
N VAL A 40 -6.59 -5.09 -7.53
CA VAL A 40 -6.00 -4.07 -8.40
C VAL A 40 -5.67 -2.80 -7.63
N MET A 41 -4.63 -2.09 -8.06
CA MET A 41 -4.28 -0.77 -7.58
C MET A 41 -4.70 0.27 -8.63
N ALA A 42 -5.68 1.09 -8.29
CA ALA A 42 -6.18 2.14 -9.18
C ALA A 42 -5.21 3.33 -9.19
N LEU A 43 -4.63 3.64 -10.34
CA LEU A 43 -3.66 4.71 -10.53
C LEU A 43 -4.02 5.52 -11.76
N GLU A 44 -3.79 6.83 -11.75
CA GLU A 44 -3.79 7.65 -12.99
C GLU A 44 -2.52 7.45 -13.79
N ARG A 45 -1.41 7.22 -13.09
CA ARG A 45 -0.07 7.00 -13.68
C ARG A 45 0.66 5.94 -12.87
N ILE A 46 1.37 5.06 -13.54
CA ILE A 46 2.24 4.10 -12.87
C ILE A 46 3.46 4.80 -12.24
N PRO A 47 4.10 4.22 -11.21
CA PRO A 47 5.23 4.85 -10.51
C PRO A 47 6.36 5.35 -11.41
N ALA A 48 6.68 4.62 -12.49
CA ALA A 48 7.71 5.02 -13.44
C ALA A 48 7.34 6.32 -14.17
N ASP A 49 6.09 6.46 -14.61
CA ASP A 49 5.60 7.67 -15.30
C ASP A 49 5.54 8.88 -14.36
N ILE A 50 5.16 8.67 -13.09
CA ILE A 50 5.17 9.71 -12.06
C ILE A 50 6.59 10.27 -11.89
N ARG A 51 7.59 9.41 -11.81
CA ARG A 51 8.99 9.84 -11.69
C ARG A 51 9.52 10.54 -12.93
N ALA A 52 9.17 10.04 -14.10
CA ALA A 52 9.58 10.66 -15.37
C ALA A 52 8.97 12.04 -15.59
N ALA A 53 7.71 12.24 -15.21
CA ALA A 53 7.01 13.50 -15.38
C ALA A 53 7.46 14.58 -14.39
N GLY A 54 7.93 14.20 -13.20
CA GLY A 54 8.24 15.13 -12.11
C GLY A 54 7.00 15.87 -11.59
N GLY A 55 7.23 16.89 -10.75
CA GLY A 55 6.16 17.72 -10.19
C GLY A 55 5.42 17.07 -9.02
N VAL A 56 4.29 17.68 -8.62
CA VAL A 56 3.47 17.21 -7.51
C VAL A 56 2.54 16.08 -7.96
N SER A 57 2.67 14.91 -7.35
CA SER A 57 1.79 13.77 -7.56
C SER A 57 0.85 13.60 -6.37
N ARG A 58 -0.45 13.52 -6.62
CA ARG A 58 -1.54 13.41 -5.63
C ARG A 58 -2.30 12.11 -5.81
N MET A 59 -3.27 11.85 -4.92
CA MET A 59 -4.23 10.75 -5.11
C MET A 59 -4.92 10.86 -6.48
N SER A 60 -5.31 9.74 -7.02
CA SER A 60 -6.06 9.66 -8.28
C SER A 60 -7.48 10.20 -8.14
N ASP A 61 -8.06 10.66 -9.27
CA ASP A 61 -9.43 11.18 -9.30
C ASP A 61 -10.42 10.12 -8.75
N PRO A 62 -11.28 10.48 -7.77
CA PRO A 62 -12.30 9.58 -7.23
C PRO A 62 -13.24 9.01 -8.30
N LYS A 63 -13.53 9.73 -9.39
CA LYS A 63 -14.37 9.22 -10.48
C LYS A 63 -13.69 8.08 -11.23
N MET A 64 -12.39 8.22 -11.49
CA MET A 64 -11.60 7.16 -12.13
C MET A 64 -11.55 5.91 -11.23
N ILE A 65 -11.31 6.09 -9.92
CA ILE A 65 -11.31 4.99 -8.96
C ILE A 65 -12.66 4.28 -8.94
N ARG A 66 -13.77 5.02 -8.87
CA ARG A 66 -15.12 4.44 -8.93
C ARG A 66 -15.39 3.66 -10.23
N GLY A 67 -14.94 4.18 -11.36
CA GLY A 67 -15.06 3.44 -12.64
C GLY A 67 -14.33 2.10 -12.62
N ILE A 68 -13.20 2.01 -11.91
CA ILE A 68 -12.49 0.74 -11.71
C ILE A 68 -13.24 -0.16 -10.71
N GLN A 69 -13.75 0.39 -9.58
CA GLN A 69 -14.54 -0.37 -8.61
C GLN A 69 -15.81 -1.00 -9.25
N GLU A 70 -16.48 -0.28 -10.13
CA GLU A 70 -17.67 -0.76 -10.85
C GLU A 70 -17.34 -1.84 -11.91
N ALA A 71 -16.09 -1.91 -12.34
CA ALA A 71 -15.66 -2.79 -13.44
C ALA A 71 -15.25 -4.19 -12.99
N VAL A 72 -14.88 -4.37 -11.73
CA VAL A 72 -14.32 -5.63 -11.20
C VAL A 72 -15.01 -6.06 -9.91
N SER A 73 -14.90 -7.36 -9.58
CA SER A 73 -15.41 -7.93 -8.33
C SER A 73 -14.31 -8.16 -7.28
N ILE A 74 -13.06 -8.07 -7.70
CA ILE A 74 -11.90 -8.17 -6.80
C ILE A 74 -11.63 -6.83 -6.08
N PRO A 75 -10.99 -6.84 -4.91
CA PRO A 75 -10.68 -5.62 -4.16
C PRO A 75 -9.92 -4.58 -4.97
N VAL A 76 -10.28 -3.30 -4.76
CA VAL A 76 -9.63 -2.15 -5.36
C VAL A 76 -8.86 -1.38 -4.31
N MET A 77 -7.59 -1.11 -4.58
CA MET A 77 -6.70 -0.30 -3.75
C MET A 77 -6.48 1.06 -4.40
N ALA A 78 -6.22 2.09 -3.59
CA ALA A 78 -5.81 3.39 -4.09
C ALA A 78 -4.74 4.01 -3.19
N LYS A 79 -3.97 4.96 -3.74
CA LYS A 79 -2.88 5.62 -3.03
C LYS A 79 -3.30 6.99 -2.49
N CYS A 80 -2.85 7.29 -1.26
CA CYS A 80 -2.84 8.66 -0.73
C CYS A 80 -1.40 9.11 -0.43
N ARG A 81 -1.21 10.41 -0.34
CA ARG A 81 0.09 11.00 0.02
C ARG A 81 0.42 10.73 1.49
N ILE A 82 1.70 10.56 1.78
CA ILE A 82 2.19 10.45 3.16
C ILE A 82 1.76 11.68 3.97
N GLY A 83 1.13 11.46 5.13
CA GLY A 83 0.67 12.50 6.04
C GLY A 83 -0.61 13.23 5.60
N HIS A 84 -1.20 12.89 4.46
CA HIS A 84 -2.38 13.59 3.95
C HIS A 84 -3.69 12.88 4.35
N PHE A 85 -4.12 13.06 5.60
CA PHE A 85 -5.30 12.39 6.14
C PHE A 85 -6.59 12.71 5.36
N ALA A 86 -6.73 13.89 4.77
CA ALA A 86 -7.93 14.25 4.00
C ALA A 86 -8.07 13.41 2.71
N GLU A 87 -6.95 13.08 2.02
CA GLU A 87 -7.01 12.12 0.91
C GLU A 87 -7.47 10.74 1.37
N ALA A 88 -6.99 10.27 2.52
CA ALA A 88 -7.43 9.00 3.10
C ALA A 88 -8.92 9.02 3.46
N GLN A 89 -9.44 10.15 3.99
CA GLN A 89 -10.88 10.33 4.26
C GLN A 89 -11.72 10.27 2.98
N ILE A 90 -11.25 10.89 1.90
CA ILE A 90 -11.93 10.82 0.59
C ILE A 90 -11.97 9.37 0.10
N LEU A 91 -10.85 8.65 0.18
CA LEU A 91 -10.77 7.24 -0.23
C LEU A 91 -11.70 6.36 0.61
N GLN A 92 -11.73 6.55 1.93
CA GLN A 92 -12.68 5.83 2.79
C GLN A 92 -14.14 6.16 2.43
N ALA A 93 -14.46 7.43 2.13
CA ALA A 93 -15.80 7.85 1.77
C ALA A 93 -16.31 7.29 0.44
N ILE A 94 -15.40 6.92 -0.47
CA ILE A 94 -15.75 6.20 -1.71
C ILE A 94 -15.69 4.68 -1.56
N GLU A 95 -15.58 4.20 -0.31
CA GLU A 95 -15.60 2.78 0.04
C GLU A 95 -14.48 1.97 -0.63
N ILE A 96 -13.26 2.54 -0.68
CA ILE A 96 -12.09 1.82 -1.16
C ILE A 96 -11.76 0.63 -0.24
N ASP A 97 -11.35 -0.50 -0.79
CA ASP A 97 -11.06 -1.70 0.00
C ASP A 97 -9.75 -1.61 0.79
N TYR A 98 -8.72 -0.96 0.23
CA TYR A 98 -7.42 -0.74 0.88
C TYR A 98 -6.83 0.61 0.47
N ILE A 99 -6.15 1.27 1.41
CA ILE A 99 -5.41 2.52 1.15
C ILE A 99 -3.91 2.25 1.24
N ASP A 100 -3.16 2.64 0.22
CA ASP A 100 -1.70 2.68 0.24
C ASP A 100 -1.23 4.11 0.54
N GLU A 101 -0.75 4.36 1.76
CA GLU A 101 -0.05 5.60 2.10
C GLU A 101 1.35 5.54 1.52
N SER A 102 1.54 6.21 0.36
CA SER A 102 2.61 5.87 -0.57
C SER A 102 3.63 6.98 -0.77
N GLU A 103 4.91 6.60 -0.67
CA GLU A 103 6.06 7.41 -1.02
C GLU A 103 6.23 7.67 -2.53
N VAL A 104 5.46 6.99 -3.37
CA VAL A 104 5.42 7.23 -4.82
C VAL A 104 4.78 8.59 -5.13
N LEU A 105 3.80 8.99 -4.31
CA LEU A 105 3.18 10.31 -4.39
C LEU A 105 4.02 11.35 -3.65
N SER A 106 3.81 12.62 -3.95
CA SER A 106 4.48 13.72 -3.25
C SER A 106 4.01 13.77 -1.79
N PRO A 107 4.89 13.63 -0.79
CA PRO A 107 4.48 13.66 0.61
C PRO A 107 3.83 15.01 0.97
N ALA A 108 2.79 14.99 1.78
CA ALA A 108 2.22 16.18 2.39
C ALA A 108 2.93 16.50 3.70
N ASP A 109 3.44 15.47 4.37
CA ASP A 109 4.28 15.58 5.57
C ASP A 109 5.39 14.53 5.47
N ASP A 110 6.64 14.94 5.58
CA ASP A 110 7.80 14.05 5.48
C ASP A 110 8.15 13.38 6.82
N LYS A 111 7.61 13.91 7.92
CA LYS A 111 7.89 13.47 9.29
C LYS A 111 6.77 12.63 9.88
N TYR A 112 5.52 13.06 9.72
CA TYR A 112 4.36 12.43 10.34
C TYR A 112 3.50 11.73 9.30
N HIS A 113 3.36 10.42 9.47
CA HIS A 113 2.42 9.60 8.72
C HIS A 113 1.01 9.71 9.30
N ILE A 114 0.02 9.30 8.52
CA ILE A 114 -1.38 9.26 8.95
C ILE A 114 -1.54 8.33 10.16
N ASP A 115 -2.29 8.77 11.19
CA ASP A 115 -2.77 7.89 12.25
C ASP A 115 -3.90 7.00 11.69
N LYS A 116 -3.53 5.80 11.30
CA LYS A 116 -4.41 4.83 10.64
C LYS A 116 -5.43 4.21 11.60
N THR A 117 -5.23 4.39 12.92
CA THR A 117 -6.19 3.93 13.93
C THR A 117 -7.51 4.71 13.92
N LYS A 118 -7.54 5.84 13.19
CA LYS A 118 -8.74 6.68 12.99
C LYS A 118 -9.60 6.27 11.79
N PHE A 119 -9.20 5.22 11.08
CA PHE A 119 -9.87 4.74 9.86
C PHE A 119 -10.36 3.30 10.03
N ASP A 120 -11.44 2.97 9.36
CA ASP A 120 -11.97 1.60 9.33
C ASP A 120 -11.36 0.76 8.20
N VAL A 121 -10.87 1.42 7.15
CA VAL A 121 -10.24 0.78 6.00
C VAL A 121 -8.80 0.33 6.32
N PRO A 122 -8.34 -0.85 5.86
CA PRO A 122 -6.96 -1.30 6.05
C PRO A 122 -5.95 -0.49 5.24
N PHE A 123 -4.80 -0.19 5.87
CA PHE A 123 -3.70 0.55 5.25
C PHE A 123 -2.52 -0.36 4.91
N VAL A 124 -1.92 -0.06 3.76
CA VAL A 124 -0.62 -0.57 3.31
C VAL A 124 0.40 0.56 3.37
N CYS A 125 1.61 0.26 3.81
CA CYS A 125 2.71 1.23 3.83
C CYS A 125 4.01 0.61 3.36
N GLY A 126 4.87 1.42 2.73
CA GLY A 126 6.22 1.03 2.39
C GLY A 126 7.15 1.06 3.60
N ALA A 127 8.07 0.09 3.67
CA ALA A 127 9.18 0.10 4.60
C ALA A 127 10.42 -0.52 3.94
N LYS A 128 11.59 0.04 4.23
CA LYS A 128 12.89 -0.44 3.74
C LYS A 128 13.69 -1.19 4.80
N ASP A 129 13.31 -1.02 6.07
CA ASP A 129 13.97 -1.65 7.21
C ASP A 129 12.95 -1.97 8.32
N LEU A 130 13.40 -2.75 9.32
CA LEU A 130 12.55 -3.18 10.43
C LEU A 130 12.03 -1.99 11.26
N GLY A 131 12.84 -0.95 11.46
CA GLY A 131 12.44 0.22 12.22
C GLY A 131 11.29 0.97 11.56
N GLU A 132 11.34 1.17 10.23
CA GLU A 132 10.23 1.73 9.48
C GLU A 132 8.98 0.84 9.55
N ALA A 133 9.14 -0.48 9.35
CA ALA A 133 8.02 -1.42 9.41
C ALA A 133 7.30 -1.35 10.77
N LEU A 134 8.04 -1.36 11.86
CA LEU A 134 7.49 -1.27 13.22
C LEU A 134 6.78 0.07 13.46
N ARG A 135 7.32 1.18 12.96
CA ARG A 135 6.63 2.48 13.05
C ARG A 135 5.31 2.48 12.30
N ARG A 136 5.27 1.95 11.06
CA ARG A 136 4.02 1.86 10.27
C ARG A 136 2.98 0.97 10.95
N ILE A 137 3.40 -0.17 11.50
CA ILE A 137 2.52 -1.06 12.26
C ILE A 137 1.98 -0.36 13.52
N ASN A 138 2.84 0.36 14.25
CA ASN A 138 2.42 1.12 15.43
C ASN A 138 1.40 2.22 15.10
N GLU A 139 1.48 2.81 13.91
CA GLU A 139 0.49 3.78 13.39
C GLU A 139 -0.81 3.13 12.91
N GLY A 140 -0.91 1.80 12.91
CA GLY A 140 -2.09 1.04 12.53
C GLY A 140 -2.07 0.43 11.13
N ALA A 141 -0.93 0.40 10.44
CA ALA A 141 -0.81 -0.28 9.15
C ALA A 141 -1.09 -1.78 9.29
N SER A 142 -1.90 -2.32 8.38
CA SER A 142 -2.28 -3.74 8.33
C SER A 142 -1.37 -4.56 7.43
N MET A 143 -0.70 -3.90 6.48
CA MET A 143 0.23 -4.48 5.53
C MET A 143 1.49 -3.63 5.38
N ILE A 144 2.62 -4.32 5.19
CA ILE A 144 3.89 -3.68 4.85
C ILE A 144 4.34 -4.20 3.47
N ARG A 145 4.80 -3.30 2.64
CA ARG A 145 5.42 -3.61 1.34
C ARG A 145 6.84 -3.04 1.25
N THR A 146 7.58 -3.47 0.25
CA THR A 146 8.83 -2.79 -0.11
C THR A 146 8.53 -1.36 -0.59
N LYS A 147 9.50 -0.45 -0.50
CA LYS A 147 9.33 0.92 -0.99
C LYS A 147 9.31 1.02 -2.52
N GLY A 148 8.99 2.22 -3.03
CA GLY A 148 8.64 2.45 -4.42
C GLY A 148 9.76 2.31 -5.46
N GLU A 149 11.03 2.14 -5.06
CA GLU A 149 12.14 1.92 -6.01
C GLU A 149 11.91 0.70 -6.92
N PRO A 150 11.43 -0.45 -6.42
CA PRO A 150 11.07 -1.59 -7.27
C PRO A 150 10.04 -1.28 -8.36
N GLY A 151 9.14 -0.34 -8.10
CA GLY A 151 8.12 0.11 -9.07
C GLY A 151 8.69 0.81 -10.31
N THR A 152 9.99 1.09 -10.34
CA THR A 152 10.72 1.61 -11.52
C THR A 152 11.53 0.54 -12.25
N GLY A 153 11.38 -0.75 -11.86
CA GLY A 153 12.11 -1.87 -12.42
C GLY A 153 13.35 -2.31 -11.63
N ASP A 154 13.73 -1.60 -10.56
CA ASP A 154 14.85 -1.97 -9.69
C ASP A 154 14.43 -3.02 -8.65
N VAL A 155 14.21 -4.26 -9.10
CA VAL A 155 13.79 -5.39 -8.26
C VAL A 155 14.85 -5.74 -7.19
N VAL A 156 16.12 -5.38 -7.39
CA VAL A 156 17.18 -5.59 -6.39
C VAL A 156 16.87 -4.85 -5.10
N GLN A 157 16.24 -3.68 -5.16
CA GLN A 157 15.81 -2.93 -3.98
C GLN A 157 14.73 -3.67 -3.18
N ALA A 158 13.80 -4.36 -3.83
CA ALA A 158 12.81 -5.18 -3.15
C ALA A 158 13.47 -6.28 -2.32
N VAL A 159 14.46 -6.98 -2.92
CA VAL A 159 15.22 -8.02 -2.22
C VAL A 159 16.00 -7.45 -1.03
N ARG A 160 16.60 -6.27 -1.17
CA ARG A 160 17.31 -5.58 -0.08
C ARG A 160 16.37 -5.25 1.08
N HIS A 161 15.22 -4.63 0.79
CA HIS A 161 14.22 -4.29 1.81
C HIS A 161 13.74 -5.54 2.55
N MET A 162 13.36 -6.58 1.82
CA MET A 162 12.89 -7.84 2.40
C MET A 162 13.97 -8.49 3.28
N ARG A 163 15.22 -8.53 2.85
CA ARG A 163 16.33 -9.08 3.63
C ARG A 163 16.57 -8.29 4.90
N THR A 164 16.54 -6.95 4.83
CA THR A 164 16.77 -6.09 5.99
C THR A 164 15.71 -6.32 7.06
N VAL A 165 14.44 -6.41 6.70
CA VAL A 165 13.35 -6.69 7.64
C VAL A 165 13.44 -8.11 8.20
N SER A 166 13.52 -9.13 7.33
CA SER A 166 13.48 -10.54 7.74
C SER A 166 14.74 -10.95 8.50
N TYR A 167 15.92 -10.53 8.04
CA TYR A 167 17.18 -10.92 8.66
C TYR A 167 17.37 -10.31 10.05
N THR A 168 16.98 -9.06 10.23
CA THR A 168 17.03 -8.41 11.55
C THR A 168 16.10 -9.10 12.53
N HIS A 169 14.90 -9.49 12.08
CA HIS A 169 13.94 -10.21 12.90
C HIS A 169 14.44 -11.61 13.31
N LEU A 170 15.00 -12.37 12.37
CA LEU A 170 15.55 -13.70 12.64
C LEU A 170 16.72 -13.64 13.65
N ARG A 171 17.65 -12.70 13.49
CA ARG A 171 18.75 -12.51 14.44
C ARG A 171 18.29 -12.12 15.84
N ALA A 172 17.27 -11.30 15.97
CA ALA A 172 16.70 -10.95 17.26
C ALA A 172 16.12 -12.19 17.98
N HIS A 173 15.48 -13.08 17.24
CA HIS A 173 14.99 -14.36 17.79
C HIS A 173 16.12 -15.32 18.17
N GLU A 174 17.15 -15.44 17.35
CA GLU A 174 18.32 -16.28 17.65
C GLU A 174 19.07 -15.79 18.90
N THR A 175 19.21 -14.47 19.07
CA THR A 175 19.85 -13.89 20.25
C THR A 175 19.01 -14.09 21.53
N ALA A 176 17.69 -13.97 21.44
CA ALA A 176 16.79 -14.21 22.57
C ALA A 176 16.69 -15.69 22.98
N ALA A 177 16.93 -16.62 22.03
CA ALA A 177 16.96 -18.06 22.34
C ALA A 177 18.28 -18.51 22.99
N ASN A 178 19.34 -17.68 22.94
CA ASN A 178 20.65 -17.98 23.48
C ASN A 178 20.95 -17.24 24.82
N LEU A 179 19.98 -16.54 25.39
CA LEU A 179 20.01 -15.94 26.71
C LEU A 179 19.08 -16.68 27.67
#